data_4d177680e08a3fa5c57e74583fd3aafe
#
_entry.id   4d177680e08a3fa5c57e74583fd3aafe
#
_cell.length_a   1.000
_cell.length_b   1.000
_cell.length_c   1.000
_cell.angle_alpha   90.00
_cell.angle_beta   90.00
_cell.angle_gamma   90.00
#
_symmetry.space_group_name_H-M   'P 1'
#
loop_
_entity.id
_entity.type
_entity.pdbx_description
1 polymer ?
#
loop_
_entity_poly.entity_id
_entity_poly.type
_entity_poly.pdbx_seq_one_letter_code
_entity_poly.pdbx_strand_id
1 'polypeptide(L)'
;MSSLPGITRQDEEKRLQHTLEIAQRKVDANRQSVQALAEELHAMQEEFDENDKEAQTLWHNADARFKFVNQDLRRAEQARKKPYFGRIDFRDKKLKKDEVYYIGRSVIADNPAEPEVIDWRAPIASVYYDAALGDVSYSVKGEGKYDITLSRKRTYEIENDELKDFYDSDVVANDELLTKYLAKS
;
A
#
# COMPACT_ATOMS: atom_id res chain seq x y z
N MET A 1 -15.59 3.92 -27.01
CA MET A 1 -15.31 3.12 -25.80
C MET A 1 -13.90 3.43 -25.33
N SER A 2 -13.76 4.15 -24.23
CA SER A 2 -12.46 4.29 -23.61
C SER A 2 -12.14 2.94 -22.97
N SER A 3 -11.18 2.21 -23.53
CA SER A 3 -10.63 1.04 -22.88
C SER A 3 -10.03 1.50 -21.54
N LEU A 4 -10.49 0.91 -20.45
CA LEU A 4 -9.89 1.12 -19.12
C LEU A 4 -8.40 0.82 -19.23
N PRO A 5 -7.52 1.73 -18.76
CA PRO A 5 -6.08 1.50 -18.87
C PRO A 5 -5.64 0.30 -18.04
N GLY A 6 -4.65 -0.43 -18.54
CA GLY A 6 -3.99 -1.46 -17.77
C GLY A 6 -4.70 -2.81 -17.70
N ILE A 7 -5.33 -3.26 -18.79
CA ILE A 7 -6.07 -4.53 -18.83
C ILE A 7 -5.19 -5.71 -19.20
N THR A 8 -4.21 -5.52 -20.10
CA THR A 8 -3.38 -6.60 -20.62
C THR A 8 -2.26 -6.99 -19.64
N ARG A 9 -1.71 -8.19 -19.81
CA ARG A 9 -0.55 -8.63 -19.06
C ARG A 9 0.63 -7.66 -19.20
N GLN A 10 0.87 -7.17 -20.39
CA GLN A 10 1.94 -6.20 -20.65
C GLN A 10 1.72 -4.89 -19.89
N ASP A 11 0.48 -4.39 -19.87
CA ASP A 11 0.12 -3.21 -19.09
C ASP A 11 0.34 -3.43 -17.59
N GLU A 12 -0.04 -4.60 -17.09
CA GLU A 12 0.12 -4.97 -15.68
C GLU A 12 1.59 -5.12 -15.29
N GLU A 13 2.43 -5.65 -16.17
CA GLU A 13 3.88 -5.72 -15.96
C GLU A 13 4.52 -4.33 -15.90
N LYS A 14 4.11 -3.43 -16.78
CA LYS A 14 4.56 -2.03 -16.75
C LYS A 14 4.11 -1.31 -15.47
N ARG A 15 2.88 -1.57 -15.05
CA ARG A 15 2.36 -1.01 -13.80
C ARG A 15 3.16 -1.50 -12.60
N LEU A 16 3.49 -2.79 -12.57
CA LEU A 16 4.31 -3.35 -11.51
C LEU A 16 5.69 -2.68 -11.44
N GLN A 17 6.36 -2.52 -12.59
CA GLN A 17 7.66 -1.85 -12.64
C GLN A 17 7.59 -0.42 -12.11
N HIS A 18 6.59 0.34 -12.53
CA HIS A 18 6.36 1.70 -12.04
C HIS A 18 6.15 1.74 -10.53
N THR A 19 5.31 0.85 -10.01
CA THR A 19 5.03 0.75 -8.57
C THR A 19 6.27 0.37 -7.78
N LEU A 20 7.07 -0.57 -8.29
CA LEU A 20 8.32 -0.99 -7.66
C LEU A 20 9.35 0.14 -7.62
N GLU A 21 9.43 0.97 -8.65
CA GLU A 21 10.32 2.14 -8.65
C GLU A 21 9.94 3.14 -7.55
N ILE A 22 8.67 3.41 -7.38
CA ILE A 22 8.17 4.28 -6.31
C ILE A 22 8.46 3.67 -4.93
N ALA A 23 8.18 2.39 -4.76
CA ALA A 23 8.45 1.68 -3.52
C ALA A 23 9.94 1.68 -3.18
N GLN A 24 10.80 1.48 -4.17
CA GLN A 24 12.26 1.49 -3.99
C GLN A 24 12.76 2.87 -3.55
N ARG A 25 12.27 3.94 -4.16
CA ARG A 25 12.63 5.31 -3.75
C ARG A 25 12.26 5.58 -2.30
N LYS A 26 11.12 5.07 -1.86
CA LYS A 26 10.68 5.18 -0.46
C LYS A 26 11.61 4.41 0.49
N VAL A 27 11.99 3.20 0.13
CA VAL A 27 12.96 2.39 0.88
C VAL A 27 14.28 3.14 1.00
N ASP A 28 14.81 3.67 -0.10
CA ASP A 28 16.08 4.37 -0.13
C ASP A 28 16.04 5.64 0.74
N ALA A 29 14.97 6.41 0.66
CA ALA A 29 14.78 7.62 1.47
C ALA A 29 14.71 7.27 2.97
N ASN A 30 14.00 6.21 3.33
CA ASN A 30 13.91 5.76 4.72
C ASN A 30 15.25 5.23 5.25
N ARG A 31 16.01 4.53 4.42
CA ARG A 31 17.38 4.08 4.79
C ARG A 31 18.29 5.25 5.08
N GLN A 32 18.24 6.29 4.26
CA GLN A 32 19.03 7.52 4.50
C GLN A 32 18.62 8.19 5.82
N SER A 33 17.32 8.25 6.11
CA SER A 33 16.82 8.82 7.37
C SER A 33 17.25 8.00 8.59
N VAL A 34 17.20 6.67 8.51
CA VAL A 34 17.67 5.78 9.58
C VAL A 34 19.15 5.98 9.81
N GLN A 35 19.95 6.02 8.75
CA GLN A 35 21.39 6.23 8.84
C GLN A 35 21.73 7.58 9.49
N ALA A 36 21.08 8.66 9.06
CA ALA A 36 21.30 9.99 9.61
C ALA A 36 20.96 10.06 11.11
N LEU A 37 19.85 9.45 11.52
CA LEU A 37 19.46 9.40 12.92
C LEU A 37 20.37 8.51 13.75
N ALA A 38 20.85 7.41 13.19
CA ALA A 38 21.82 6.54 13.87
C ALA A 38 23.15 7.29 14.15
N GLU A 39 23.61 8.07 13.19
CA GLU A 39 24.80 8.91 13.34
C GLU A 39 24.60 10.01 14.41
N GLU A 40 23.43 10.65 14.40
CA GLU A 40 23.05 11.65 15.40
C GLU A 40 23.02 11.06 16.81
N LEU A 41 22.39 9.89 16.97
CA LEU A 41 22.35 9.17 18.26
C LEU A 41 23.75 8.77 18.75
N HIS A 42 24.60 8.32 17.84
CA HIS A 42 25.98 7.95 18.17
C HIS A 42 26.78 9.17 18.66
N ALA A 43 26.64 10.31 17.99
CA ALA A 43 27.26 11.56 18.41
C ALA A 43 26.75 12.03 19.78
N MET A 44 25.44 11.95 20.03
CA MET A 44 24.85 12.28 21.32
C MET A 44 25.34 11.36 22.44
N GLN A 45 25.54 10.08 22.14
CA GLN A 45 26.00 9.09 23.10
C GLN A 45 27.45 9.34 23.54
N GLU A 46 28.30 9.80 22.64
CA GLU A 46 29.70 10.17 22.94
C GLU A 46 29.79 11.41 23.84
N GLU A 47 28.84 12.35 23.72
CA GLU A 47 28.78 13.58 24.49
C GLU A 47 27.85 13.49 25.71
N PHE A 48 27.33 12.30 26.01
CA PHE A 48 26.31 12.10 27.01
C PHE A 48 26.85 12.31 28.43
N ASP A 49 26.24 13.26 29.17
CA ASP A 49 26.48 13.48 30.60
C ASP A 49 25.24 13.04 31.38
N GLU A 50 25.39 12.05 32.27
CA GLU A 50 24.31 11.51 33.10
C GLU A 50 23.66 12.57 34.02
N ASN A 51 24.37 13.65 34.30
CA ASN A 51 23.87 14.74 35.16
C ASN A 51 23.15 15.83 34.40
N ASP A 52 23.16 15.80 33.07
CA ASP A 52 22.48 16.79 32.24
C ASP A 52 21.09 16.27 31.81
N LYS A 53 20.06 16.77 32.47
CA LYS A 53 18.67 16.35 32.19
C LYS A 53 18.21 16.77 30.80
N GLU A 54 18.69 17.91 30.30
CA GLU A 54 18.34 18.37 28.95
C GLU A 54 18.94 17.45 27.89
N ALA A 55 20.19 17.04 28.05
CA ALA A 55 20.85 16.08 27.16
C ALA A 55 20.14 14.72 27.18
N GLN A 56 19.67 14.26 28.34
CA GLN A 56 18.90 13.01 28.45
C GLN A 56 17.57 13.11 27.71
N THR A 57 16.87 14.22 27.81
CA THR A 57 15.59 14.44 27.11
C THR A 57 15.80 14.45 25.59
N LEU A 58 16.84 15.15 25.11
CA LEU A 58 17.17 15.18 23.67
C LEU A 58 17.52 13.78 23.14
N TRP A 59 18.27 13.01 23.91
CA TRP A 59 18.61 11.64 23.54
C TRP A 59 17.37 10.74 23.45
N HIS A 60 16.49 10.79 24.44
CA HIS A 60 15.25 10.01 24.43
C HIS A 60 14.36 10.36 23.25
N ASN A 61 14.25 11.64 22.91
CA ASN A 61 13.46 12.09 21.75
C ASN A 61 14.07 11.59 20.44
N ALA A 62 15.38 11.65 20.30
CA ALA A 62 16.09 11.15 19.12
C ALA A 62 15.97 9.62 19.00
N ASP A 63 16.08 8.89 20.11
CA ASP A 63 15.89 7.43 20.15
C ASP A 63 14.47 7.03 19.73
N ALA A 64 13.46 7.75 20.21
CA ALA A 64 12.07 7.51 19.83
C ALA A 64 11.85 7.75 18.32
N ARG A 65 12.42 8.81 17.76
CA ARG A 65 12.37 9.07 16.32
C ARG A 65 13.08 7.98 15.51
N PHE A 66 14.24 7.54 15.99
CA PHE A 66 14.99 6.45 15.36
C PHE A 66 14.15 5.17 15.26
N LYS A 67 13.51 4.77 16.36
CA LYS A 67 12.64 3.59 16.41
C LYS A 67 11.48 3.72 15.45
N PHE A 68 10.86 4.90 15.38
CA PHE A 68 9.73 5.17 14.49
C PHE A 68 10.16 5.08 13.01
N VAL A 69 11.25 5.74 12.63
CA VAL A 69 11.74 5.74 11.25
C VAL A 69 12.22 4.34 10.84
N ASN A 70 12.80 3.59 11.77
CA ASN A 70 13.20 2.22 11.53
C ASN A 70 12.00 1.29 11.26
N GLN A 71 10.87 1.50 11.96
CA GLN A 71 9.62 0.81 11.66
C GLN A 71 9.09 1.17 10.28
N ASP A 72 9.15 2.45 9.91
CA ASP A 72 8.74 2.90 8.58
C ASP A 72 9.59 2.27 7.48
N LEU A 73 10.90 2.13 7.71
CA LEU A 73 11.78 1.43 6.80
C LEU A 73 11.35 -0.02 6.61
N ARG A 74 11.05 -0.73 7.69
CA ARG A 74 10.59 -2.13 7.62
C ARG A 74 9.29 -2.26 6.84
N ARG A 75 8.34 -1.35 7.07
CA ARG A 75 7.07 -1.32 6.31
C ARG A 75 7.32 -1.06 4.84
N ALA A 76 8.21 -0.12 4.52
CA ALA A 76 8.57 0.19 3.15
C ALA A 76 9.23 -1.00 2.45
N GLU A 77 10.12 -1.71 3.12
CA GLU A 77 10.75 -2.93 2.61
C GLU A 77 9.74 -4.05 2.36
N GLN A 78 8.77 -4.23 3.25
CA GLN A 78 7.69 -5.20 3.07
C GLN A 78 6.78 -4.83 1.90
N ALA A 79 6.42 -3.55 1.78
CA ALA A 79 5.63 -3.06 0.65
C ALA A 79 6.38 -3.22 -0.68
N ARG A 80 7.70 -3.02 -0.66
CA ARG A 80 8.55 -3.24 -1.84
C ARG A 80 8.56 -4.70 -2.28
N LYS A 81 8.56 -5.62 -1.32
CA LYS A 81 8.57 -7.07 -1.58
C LYS A 81 7.27 -7.59 -2.21
N LYS A 82 6.14 -7.13 -1.68
CA LYS A 82 4.79 -7.49 -2.14
C LYS A 82 3.95 -6.23 -2.25
N PRO A 83 4.06 -5.50 -3.37
CA PRO A 83 3.47 -4.18 -3.47
C PRO A 83 1.95 -4.18 -3.46
N TYR A 84 1.29 -5.14 -4.11
CA TYR A 84 -0.16 -5.25 -4.12
C TYR A 84 -0.59 -6.69 -4.44
N PHE A 85 -1.81 -7.01 -4.09
CA PHE A 85 -2.40 -8.32 -4.35
C PHE A 85 -3.76 -8.24 -5.06
N GLY A 86 -4.35 -7.06 -5.14
CA GLY A 86 -5.67 -6.90 -5.73
C GLY A 86 -5.82 -5.61 -6.50
N ARG A 87 -6.84 -5.58 -7.35
CA ARG A 87 -7.26 -4.43 -8.13
C ARG A 87 -8.78 -4.42 -8.21
N ILE A 88 -9.34 -3.22 -8.08
CA ILE A 88 -10.76 -2.98 -8.36
C ILE A 88 -10.88 -1.89 -9.42
N ASP A 89 -11.75 -2.12 -10.38
CA ASP A 89 -12.16 -1.13 -11.36
C ASP A 89 -13.63 -0.81 -11.07
N PHE A 90 -13.91 0.47 -10.90
CA PHE A 90 -15.25 0.88 -10.53
C PHE A 90 -15.61 2.26 -11.09
N ARG A 91 -16.91 2.53 -11.13
CA ARG A 91 -17.43 3.86 -11.45
C ARG A 91 -18.06 4.46 -10.21
N ASP A 92 -17.59 5.63 -9.82
CA ASP A 92 -18.23 6.42 -8.77
C ASP A 92 -19.53 7.01 -9.33
N LYS A 93 -20.67 6.65 -8.74
CA LYS A 93 -21.98 7.09 -9.23
C LYS A 93 -22.24 8.57 -9.02
N LYS A 94 -21.67 9.14 -7.97
CA LYS A 94 -21.81 10.56 -7.64
C LYS A 94 -20.97 11.43 -8.55
N LEU A 95 -19.69 11.09 -8.71
CA LEU A 95 -18.77 11.84 -9.55
C LEU A 95 -18.83 11.45 -11.02
N LYS A 96 -19.51 10.35 -11.35
CA LYS A 96 -19.60 9.77 -12.70
C LYS A 96 -18.22 9.56 -13.34
N LYS A 97 -17.27 9.08 -12.53
CA LYS A 97 -15.88 8.91 -12.91
C LYS A 97 -15.47 7.44 -12.77
N ASP A 98 -14.76 6.93 -13.78
CA ASP A 98 -14.17 5.61 -13.74
C ASP A 98 -12.83 5.67 -13.01
N GLU A 99 -12.63 4.76 -12.05
CA GLU A 99 -11.46 4.68 -11.19
C GLU A 99 -10.89 3.28 -11.19
N VAL A 100 -9.57 3.18 -11.00
CA VAL A 100 -8.86 1.93 -10.80
C VAL A 100 -8.02 2.07 -9.53
N TYR A 101 -8.21 1.16 -8.59
CA TYR A 101 -7.40 1.12 -7.37
C TYR A 101 -6.70 -0.22 -7.23
N TYR A 102 -5.39 -0.18 -6.96
CA TYR A 102 -4.60 -1.34 -6.56
C TYR A 102 -4.58 -1.42 -5.04
N ILE A 103 -4.67 -2.63 -4.51
CA ILE A 103 -4.83 -2.88 -3.08
C ILE A 103 -3.65 -3.71 -2.58
N GLY A 104 -3.02 -3.25 -1.52
CA GLY A 104 -1.90 -3.92 -0.88
C GLY A 104 -1.97 -3.83 0.64
N ARG A 105 -0.96 -4.34 1.30
CA ARG A 105 -0.87 -4.31 2.76
C ARG A 105 -0.55 -2.91 3.30
N SER A 106 0.06 -2.06 2.48
CA SER A 106 0.44 -0.69 2.84
C SER A 106 0.22 0.23 1.67
N VAL A 107 0.04 1.52 1.97
CA VAL A 107 -0.03 2.56 0.94
C VAL A 107 1.32 2.70 0.26
N ILE A 108 1.33 2.75 -1.06
CA ILE A 108 2.48 3.14 -1.87
C ILE A 108 2.05 4.37 -2.66
N ALA A 109 2.71 5.49 -2.43
CA ALA A 109 2.36 6.74 -3.06
C ALA A 109 3.58 7.62 -3.27
N ASP A 110 3.70 8.17 -4.46
CA ASP A 110 4.60 9.26 -4.77
C ASP A 110 3.91 10.58 -4.39
N ASN A 111 2.64 10.69 -4.75
CA ASN A 111 1.75 11.77 -4.34
C ASN A 111 0.66 11.20 -3.41
N PRO A 112 0.57 11.65 -2.14
CA PRO A 112 -0.45 11.13 -1.20
C PRO A 112 -1.90 11.31 -1.67
N ALA A 113 -2.18 12.29 -2.53
CA ALA A 113 -3.51 12.51 -3.07
C ALA A 113 -3.89 11.49 -4.16
N GLU A 114 -2.88 10.88 -4.79
CA GLU A 114 -3.06 9.90 -5.87
C GLU A 114 -2.19 8.67 -5.60
N PRO A 115 -2.56 7.82 -4.63
CA PRO A 115 -1.76 6.65 -4.28
C PRO A 115 -1.71 5.63 -5.41
N GLU A 116 -0.54 5.02 -5.61
CA GLU A 116 -0.37 3.90 -6.53
C GLU A 116 -1.02 2.62 -5.99
N VAL A 117 -0.97 2.44 -4.68
CA VAL A 117 -1.56 1.31 -3.97
C VAL A 117 -2.24 1.82 -2.71
N ILE A 118 -3.48 1.43 -2.49
CA ILE A 118 -4.22 1.74 -1.26
C ILE A 118 -4.07 0.60 -0.25
N ASP A 119 -4.22 0.94 1.03
CA ASP A 119 -4.19 -0.02 2.13
C ASP A 119 -5.46 -0.90 2.09
N TRP A 120 -5.29 -2.21 2.28
CA TRP A 120 -6.40 -3.17 2.30
C TRP A 120 -7.46 -2.88 3.38
N ARG A 121 -7.10 -2.11 4.41
CA ARG A 121 -8.01 -1.70 5.49
C ARG A 121 -8.82 -0.45 5.15
N ALA A 122 -8.52 0.22 4.04
CA ALA A 122 -9.33 1.35 3.58
C ALA A 122 -10.78 0.90 3.32
N PRO A 123 -11.78 1.73 3.67
CA PRO A 123 -13.18 1.32 3.52
C PRO A 123 -13.56 0.83 2.14
N ILE A 124 -13.07 1.48 1.08
CA ILE A 124 -13.35 1.05 -0.30
C ILE A 124 -12.75 -0.32 -0.63
N ALA A 125 -11.65 -0.70 -0.01
CA ALA A 125 -11.02 -1.99 -0.25
C ALA A 125 -11.94 -3.17 0.18
N SER A 126 -12.91 -2.92 1.05
CA SER A 126 -13.88 -3.95 1.47
C SER A 126 -14.65 -4.54 0.29
N VAL A 127 -14.89 -3.78 -0.77
CA VAL A 127 -15.62 -4.27 -1.95
C VAL A 127 -14.83 -5.37 -2.69
N TYR A 128 -13.52 -5.38 -2.57
CA TYR A 128 -12.68 -6.45 -3.12
C TYR A 128 -12.96 -7.79 -2.42
N TYR A 129 -13.17 -7.76 -1.11
CA TYR A 129 -13.42 -8.97 -0.31
C TYR A 129 -14.88 -9.41 -0.32
N ASP A 130 -15.78 -8.46 -0.18
CA ASP A 130 -17.17 -8.74 0.21
C ASP A 130 -18.18 -8.56 -0.91
N ALA A 131 -17.81 -7.90 -2.01
CA ALA A 131 -18.79 -7.52 -3.03
C ALA A 131 -18.67 -8.37 -4.30
N ALA A 132 -19.83 -8.63 -4.92
CA ALA A 132 -19.91 -9.12 -6.29
C ALA A 132 -19.82 -7.94 -7.27
N LEU A 133 -19.52 -8.22 -8.55
CA LEU A 133 -19.57 -7.21 -9.60
C LEU A 133 -20.98 -6.63 -9.71
N GLY A 134 -21.05 -5.37 -10.09
CA GLY A 134 -22.29 -4.63 -10.23
C GLY A 134 -22.42 -3.49 -9.23
N ASP A 135 -23.65 -3.12 -8.93
CA ASP A 135 -23.93 -2.02 -8.00
C ASP A 135 -23.67 -2.46 -6.56
N VAL A 136 -22.74 -1.77 -5.92
CA VAL A 136 -22.35 -2.04 -4.55
C VAL A 136 -22.13 -0.73 -3.79
N SER A 137 -22.07 -0.82 -2.47
CA SER A 137 -21.80 0.35 -1.65
C SER A 137 -20.84 -0.01 -0.53
N TYR A 138 -20.13 1.00 -0.04
CA TYR A 138 -19.27 0.89 1.13
C TYR A 138 -19.51 2.11 2.02
N SER A 139 -19.17 1.97 3.31
CA SER A 139 -19.39 3.04 4.28
C SER A 139 -18.06 3.54 4.82
N VAL A 140 -17.95 4.85 4.96
CA VAL A 140 -16.82 5.51 5.60
C VAL A 140 -17.31 6.12 6.90
N LYS A 141 -16.68 5.73 8.01
CA LYS A 141 -17.06 6.22 9.33
C LYS A 141 -16.94 7.75 9.40
N GLY A 142 -18.04 8.42 9.72
CA GLY A 142 -18.12 9.88 9.80
C GLY A 142 -18.45 10.59 8.48
N GLU A 143 -18.38 9.90 7.35
CA GLU A 143 -18.67 10.50 6.02
C GLU A 143 -19.95 9.96 5.39
N GLY A 144 -20.34 8.73 5.72
CA GLY A 144 -21.55 8.11 5.19
C GLY A 144 -21.29 7.00 4.18
N LYS A 145 -22.26 6.77 3.34
CA LYS A 145 -22.29 5.67 2.37
C LYS A 145 -21.95 6.16 0.97
N TYR A 146 -21.12 5.38 0.28
CA TYR A 146 -20.73 5.63 -1.11
C TYR A 146 -21.25 4.52 -2.00
N ASP A 147 -21.90 4.92 -3.11
CA ASP A 147 -22.42 3.99 -4.11
C ASP A 147 -21.51 3.96 -5.33
N ILE A 148 -21.13 2.77 -5.75
CA ILE A 148 -20.27 2.54 -6.91
C ILE A 148 -20.83 1.42 -7.78
N THR A 149 -20.35 1.35 -9.02
CA THR A 149 -20.55 0.19 -9.90
C THR A 149 -19.21 -0.49 -10.07
N LEU A 150 -19.07 -1.68 -9.50
CA LEU A 150 -17.84 -2.47 -9.56
C LEU A 150 -17.82 -3.27 -10.86
N SER A 151 -16.84 -3.01 -11.73
CA SER A 151 -16.74 -3.66 -13.05
C SER A 151 -15.68 -4.73 -13.12
N ARG A 152 -14.70 -4.72 -12.21
CA ARG A 152 -13.62 -5.72 -12.20
C ARG A 152 -13.05 -5.89 -10.81
N LYS A 153 -12.75 -7.15 -10.49
CA LYS A 153 -11.88 -7.53 -9.38
C LYS A 153 -10.79 -8.43 -9.93
N ARG A 154 -9.54 -8.04 -9.73
CA ARG A 154 -8.38 -8.79 -10.20
C ARG A 154 -7.47 -9.12 -9.03
N THR A 155 -7.01 -10.35 -8.97
CA THR A 155 -6.06 -10.84 -7.97
C THR A 155 -4.72 -11.12 -8.64
N TYR A 156 -3.63 -10.74 -7.97
CA TYR A 156 -2.26 -10.86 -8.52
C TYR A 156 -1.44 -11.82 -7.69
N GLU A 157 -0.59 -12.55 -8.38
CA GLU A 157 0.49 -13.31 -7.79
C GLU A 157 1.81 -12.68 -8.22
N ILE A 158 2.48 -11.99 -7.27
CA ILE A 158 3.75 -11.27 -7.49
C ILE A 158 4.80 -11.89 -6.58
N GLU A 159 5.90 -12.35 -7.16
CA GLU A 159 7.03 -12.92 -6.45
C GLU A 159 8.33 -12.46 -7.09
N ASN A 160 9.30 -12.05 -6.26
CA ASN A 160 10.63 -11.64 -6.70
C ASN A 160 10.60 -10.57 -7.80
N ASP A 161 9.77 -9.56 -7.61
CA ASP A 161 9.60 -8.42 -8.54
C ASP A 161 8.98 -8.78 -9.89
N GLU A 162 8.46 -10.00 -10.02
CA GLU A 162 7.83 -10.48 -11.25
C GLU A 162 6.36 -10.77 -11.05
N LEU A 163 5.57 -10.40 -12.05
CA LEU A 163 4.17 -10.81 -12.13
C LEU A 163 4.10 -12.26 -12.58
N LYS A 164 3.79 -13.17 -11.68
CA LYS A 164 3.68 -14.60 -11.99
C LYS A 164 2.36 -14.89 -12.68
N ASP A 165 1.26 -14.39 -12.11
CA ASP A 165 -0.07 -14.61 -12.67
C ASP A 165 -1.05 -13.57 -12.14
N PHE A 166 -2.22 -13.49 -12.78
CA PHE A 166 -3.36 -12.73 -12.28
C PHE A 166 -4.67 -13.32 -12.77
N TYR A 167 -5.73 -13.11 -12.01
CA TYR A 167 -7.04 -13.68 -12.27
C TYR A 167 -8.13 -12.64 -12.08
N ASP A 168 -9.04 -12.58 -13.03
CA ASP A 168 -10.26 -11.79 -12.90
C ASP A 168 -11.34 -12.64 -12.24
N SER A 169 -12.00 -12.08 -11.24
CA SER A 169 -13.09 -12.71 -10.53
C SER A 169 -14.41 -12.19 -11.12
N ASP A 170 -15.10 -13.04 -11.88
CA ASP A 170 -16.39 -12.70 -12.50
C ASP A 170 -17.57 -12.96 -11.59
N VAL A 171 -17.34 -13.58 -10.45
CA VAL A 171 -18.46 -14.17 -9.72
C VAL A 171 -18.34 -13.96 -8.23
N VAL A 172 -19.49 -13.64 -7.71
CA VAL A 172 -19.95 -13.94 -6.36
C VAL A 172 -19.05 -14.94 -5.66
N ALA A 173 -18.24 -14.43 -4.74
CA ALA A 173 -17.54 -15.20 -3.71
C ALA A 173 -16.91 -16.49 -4.21
N ASN A 174 -15.83 -16.38 -4.97
CA ASN A 174 -14.98 -17.54 -5.16
C ASN A 174 -14.08 -17.67 -3.94
N ASP A 175 -14.66 -18.20 -2.86
CA ASP A 175 -13.97 -18.46 -1.61
C ASP A 175 -12.69 -19.29 -1.82
N GLU A 176 -12.64 -20.08 -2.88
CA GLU A 176 -11.48 -20.91 -3.22
C GLU A 176 -10.24 -20.10 -3.59
N LEU A 177 -10.39 -19.03 -4.36
CA LEU A 177 -9.26 -18.18 -4.74
C LEU A 177 -8.74 -17.37 -3.55
N LEU A 178 -9.64 -16.85 -2.75
CA LEU A 178 -9.30 -16.15 -1.53
C LEU A 178 -8.63 -17.08 -0.53
N THR A 179 -9.14 -18.31 -0.37
CA THR A 179 -8.58 -19.34 0.50
C THR A 179 -7.19 -19.76 0.04
N LYS A 180 -6.97 -19.94 -1.26
CA LYS A 180 -5.65 -20.23 -1.82
C LYS A 180 -4.66 -19.09 -1.59
N TYR A 181 -5.12 -17.87 -1.72
CA TYR A 181 -4.29 -16.69 -1.46
C TYR A 181 -3.91 -16.59 0.01
N LEU A 182 -4.87 -16.76 0.91
CA LEU A 182 -4.65 -16.71 2.36
C LEU A 182 -3.81 -17.88 2.87
N ALA A 183 -3.90 -19.05 2.24
CA ALA A 183 -3.11 -20.22 2.61
C ALA A 183 -1.64 -20.11 2.19
N LYS A 184 -1.30 -19.25 1.23
CA LYS A 184 0.08 -19.02 0.74
C LYS A 184 0.79 -17.84 1.43
N SER A 185 0.14 -17.14 2.35
CA SER A 185 0.72 -16.00 3.07
C SER A 185 1.41 -16.40 4.36
#